data_87758940fe1fe883572146cdea8dc10c
#
_entry.id   87758940fe1fe883572146cdea8dc10c
#
_cell.length_a   1.000
_cell.length_b   1.000
_cell.length_c   1.000
_cell.angle_alpha   90.00
_cell.angle_beta   90.00
_cell.angle_gamma   90.00
#
_symmetry.space_group_name_H-M   'P 1'
#
loop_
_entity.id
_entity.type
_entity.pdbx_description
1 polymer ?
#
loop_
_entity_poly.entity_id
_entity_poly.type
_entity_poly.pdbx_seq_one_letter_code
_entity_poly.pdbx_strand_id
1 'polypeptide(L)'
;IPTIGYMSDIQSYTRPKMEEHVRRYYTPDNAMIVLSGNIDSKKARKDIEKYFGNIPRAPKAKQTVVTREPVPEGETRYIMRADSEPRIDIMFHIPPYPHNDVFALDVIEGVFGGRTGRLYKRLVDSEKLCTDADASNSFRIHGGYFIISASLIAGTDPVTVEKIIYDEIDKIKTNPPSDEEME
;
A
#
# COMPACT_ATOMS: atom_id res chain seq x y z
N ILE A 1 11.38 5.07 2.33
CA ILE A 1 11.65 5.33 3.78
C ILE A 1 10.68 4.44 4.56
N PRO A 2 11.15 3.58 5.45
CA PRO A 2 10.28 2.73 6.26
C PRO A 2 9.38 3.59 7.16
N THR A 3 8.13 3.15 7.36
CA THR A 3 7.14 3.88 8.18
C THR A 3 7.63 4.14 9.61
N ILE A 4 8.40 3.20 10.16
CA ILE A 4 8.98 3.32 11.50
C ILE A 4 10.18 4.28 11.55
N GLY A 5 10.74 4.68 10.41
CA GLY A 5 11.95 5.49 10.29
C GLY A 5 13.24 4.72 10.52
N TYR A 6 14.33 5.45 10.62
CA TYR A 6 15.64 4.86 10.91
C TYR A 6 15.98 5.04 12.39
N MET A 7 16.69 4.06 12.97
CA MET A 7 17.10 4.09 14.38
C MET A 7 17.96 5.32 14.70
N SER A 8 18.82 5.74 13.76
CA SER A 8 19.62 6.96 13.89
C SER A 8 18.78 8.23 14.06
N ASP A 9 17.64 8.32 13.36
CA ASP A 9 16.72 9.46 13.50
C ASP A 9 16.05 9.44 14.88
N ILE A 10 15.56 8.25 15.28
CA ILE A 10 14.91 8.06 16.59
C ILE A 10 15.85 8.45 17.73
N GLN A 11 17.12 8.02 17.67
CA GLN A 11 18.14 8.36 18.66
C GLN A 11 18.52 9.84 18.67
N SER A 12 18.30 10.55 17.56
CA SER A 12 18.58 11.97 17.44
C SER A 12 17.44 12.88 17.93
N TYR A 13 16.27 12.31 18.26
CA TYR A 13 15.13 13.11 18.71
C TYR A 13 15.38 13.72 20.08
N THR A 14 15.15 15.02 20.15
CA THR A 14 15.19 15.77 21.40
C THR A 14 13.80 16.28 21.73
N ARG A 15 13.52 16.50 23.02
CA ARG A 15 12.23 17.07 23.46
C ARG A 15 11.86 18.37 22.72
N PRO A 16 12.75 19.35 22.55
CA PRO A 16 12.42 20.56 21.79
C PRO A 16 12.00 20.30 20.33
N LYS A 17 12.67 19.36 19.64
CA LYS A 17 12.29 18.98 18.27
C LYS A 17 10.92 18.33 18.22
N MET A 18 10.59 17.49 19.19
CA MET A 18 9.26 16.85 19.30
C MET A 18 8.17 17.89 19.57
N GLU A 19 8.40 18.82 20.50
CA GLU A 19 7.47 19.90 20.80
C GLU A 19 7.26 20.84 19.61
N GLU A 20 8.31 21.14 18.85
CA GLU A 20 8.19 21.92 17.62
C GLU A 20 7.37 21.19 16.56
N HIS A 21 7.59 19.87 16.39
CA HIS A 21 6.83 19.04 15.46
C HIS A 21 5.34 19.04 15.82
N VAL A 22 5.00 18.82 17.09
CA VAL A 22 3.61 18.86 17.57
C VAL A 22 2.97 20.21 17.31
N ARG A 23 3.63 21.31 17.69
CA ARG A 23 3.15 22.68 17.45
C ARG A 23 2.94 23.01 15.99
N ARG A 24 3.70 22.39 15.08
CA ARG A 24 3.65 22.65 13.64
C ARG A 24 2.55 21.86 12.95
N TYR A 25 2.34 20.60 13.33
CA TYR A 25 1.51 19.67 12.58
C TYR A 25 0.22 19.24 13.28
N TYR A 26 0.17 19.29 14.62
CA TYR A 26 -0.98 18.89 15.41
C TYR A 26 -1.83 20.10 15.79
N THR A 27 -2.38 20.76 14.80
CA THR A 27 -3.15 21.99 14.95
C THR A 27 -4.51 21.88 14.24
N PRO A 28 -5.53 22.63 14.65
CA PRO A 28 -6.89 22.54 14.07
C PRO A 28 -6.93 22.82 12.56
N ASP A 29 -6.05 23.66 12.05
CA ASP A 29 -5.92 23.96 10.63
C ASP A 29 -5.24 22.85 9.81
N ASN A 30 -4.79 21.78 10.47
CA ASN A 30 -4.23 20.56 9.89
C ASN A 30 -4.96 19.29 10.31
N ALA A 31 -6.11 19.38 10.95
CA ALA A 31 -6.88 18.25 11.42
C ALA A 31 -8.29 18.27 10.84
N MET A 32 -8.85 17.09 10.64
CA MET A 32 -10.25 16.88 10.29
C MET A 32 -10.84 15.91 11.30
N ILE A 33 -12.01 16.25 11.85
CA ILE A 33 -12.76 15.37 12.72
C ILE A 33 -13.98 14.88 11.96
N VAL A 34 -14.13 13.57 11.83
CA VAL A 34 -15.30 12.92 11.23
C VAL A 34 -16.01 12.12 12.32
N LEU A 35 -17.28 12.40 12.52
CA LEU A 35 -18.14 11.70 13.48
C LEU A 35 -19.24 10.98 12.69
N SER A 36 -19.43 9.69 12.95
CA SER A 36 -20.46 8.86 12.33
C SER A 36 -21.19 8.04 13.39
N GLY A 37 -22.50 7.89 13.24
CA GLY A 37 -23.37 7.11 14.13
C GLY A 37 -24.59 7.89 14.61
N ASN A 38 -25.23 7.46 15.69
CA ASN A 38 -26.36 8.15 16.32
C ASN A 38 -25.86 9.34 17.15
N ILE A 39 -25.62 10.48 16.50
CA ILE A 39 -24.94 11.64 17.09
C ILE A 39 -25.86 12.85 17.09
N ASP A 40 -25.97 13.54 18.22
CA ASP A 40 -26.49 14.88 18.27
C ASP A 40 -25.43 15.89 17.75
N SER A 41 -25.61 16.36 16.53
CA SER A 41 -24.68 17.27 15.87
C SER A 41 -24.48 18.58 16.65
N LYS A 42 -25.50 19.09 17.35
CA LYS A 42 -25.40 20.34 18.14
C LYS A 42 -24.51 20.14 19.36
N LYS A 43 -24.69 19.00 20.03
CA LYS A 43 -23.87 18.64 21.21
C LYS A 43 -22.44 18.34 20.78
N ALA A 44 -22.25 17.54 19.71
CA ALA A 44 -20.93 17.22 19.18
C ALA A 44 -20.15 18.48 18.81
N ARG A 45 -20.77 19.45 18.14
CA ARG A 45 -20.14 20.74 17.80
C ARG A 45 -19.68 21.51 19.04
N LYS A 46 -20.53 21.60 20.07
CA LYS A 46 -20.18 22.26 21.33
C LYS A 46 -19.00 21.58 22.04
N ASP A 47 -18.98 20.25 22.02
CA ASP A 47 -17.92 19.47 22.64
C ASP A 47 -16.59 19.65 21.86
N ILE A 48 -16.62 19.63 20.52
CA ILE A 48 -15.46 19.93 19.69
C ILE A 48 -14.93 21.35 19.98
N GLU A 49 -15.79 22.33 19.99
CA GLU A 49 -15.42 23.71 20.28
C GLU A 49 -14.81 23.88 21.68
N LYS A 50 -15.38 23.20 22.67
CA LYS A 50 -14.89 23.18 24.06
C LYS A 50 -13.48 22.58 24.18
N TYR A 51 -13.23 21.44 23.51
CA TYR A 51 -11.98 20.71 23.68
C TYR A 51 -10.88 21.13 22.70
N PHE A 52 -11.22 21.60 21.51
CA PHE A 52 -10.28 21.93 20.45
C PHE A 52 -10.22 23.43 20.11
N GLY A 53 -11.23 24.22 20.50
CA GLY A 53 -11.35 25.64 20.14
C GLY A 53 -10.22 26.54 20.66
N ASN A 54 -9.58 26.13 21.75
CA ASN A 54 -8.46 26.88 22.35
C ASN A 54 -7.07 26.52 21.79
N ILE A 55 -6.99 25.53 20.90
CA ILE A 55 -5.72 25.13 20.29
C ILE A 55 -5.36 26.17 19.21
N PRO A 56 -4.19 26.83 19.31
CA PRO A 56 -3.80 27.84 18.35
C PRO A 56 -3.48 27.22 16.98
N ARG A 57 -3.62 28.02 15.93
CA ARG A 57 -3.16 27.64 14.59
C ARG A 57 -1.65 27.49 14.55
N ALA A 58 -1.14 26.76 13.56
CA ALA A 58 0.29 26.60 13.35
C ALA A 58 0.99 27.97 13.20
N PRO A 59 2.10 28.20 13.90
CA PRO A 59 2.80 29.48 13.88
C PRO A 59 3.50 29.78 12.54
N LYS A 60 3.69 28.77 11.69
CA LYS A 60 4.32 28.89 10.36
C LYS A 60 3.54 28.11 9.33
N ALA A 61 3.56 28.60 8.08
CA ALA A 61 3.02 27.85 6.96
C ALA A 61 3.64 26.44 6.90
N LYS A 62 2.80 25.44 6.60
CA LYS A 62 3.26 24.07 6.44
C LYS A 62 4.27 23.99 5.31
N GLN A 63 5.41 23.43 5.60
CA GLN A 63 6.37 23.12 4.56
C GLN A 63 5.91 21.85 3.87
N THR A 64 5.43 21.97 2.65
CA THR A 64 5.10 20.80 1.84
C THR A 64 6.41 20.17 1.40
N VAL A 65 6.78 19.06 2.01
CA VAL A 65 7.90 18.26 1.52
C VAL A 65 7.36 17.41 0.37
N VAL A 66 7.75 17.78 -0.84
CA VAL A 66 7.42 16.98 -2.03
C VAL A 66 8.66 16.14 -2.36
N THR A 67 8.67 14.92 -1.87
CA THR A 67 9.61 13.90 -2.33
C THR A 67 8.98 13.26 -3.57
N ARG A 68 9.63 13.40 -4.71
CA ARG A 68 9.25 12.69 -5.94
C ARG A 68 10.13 11.46 -6.07
N GLU A 69 9.50 10.32 -6.21
CA GLU A 69 10.22 9.11 -6.59
C GLU A 69 10.71 9.26 -8.03
N PRO A 70 11.93 8.82 -8.34
CA PRO A 70 12.41 8.78 -9.71
C PRO A 70 11.53 7.82 -10.53
N VAL A 71 11.27 8.18 -11.78
CA VAL A 71 10.60 7.26 -12.71
C VAL A 71 11.52 6.08 -12.96
N PRO A 72 11.05 4.83 -12.80
CA PRO A 72 11.87 3.66 -13.10
C PRO A 72 12.30 3.68 -14.56
N GLU A 73 13.61 3.55 -14.82
CA GLU A 73 14.17 3.52 -16.19
C GLU A 73 14.07 2.12 -16.82
N GLY A 74 13.68 1.11 -16.04
CA GLY A 74 13.54 -0.27 -16.48
C GLY A 74 13.36 -1.24 -15.33
N GLU A 75 13.35 -2.54 -15.66
CA GLU A 75 13.27 -3.60 -14.66
C GLU A 75 14.53 -3.61 -13.79
N THR A 76 14.33 -3.72 -12.48
CA THR A 76 15.40 -3.92 -11.51
C THR A 76 15.15 -5.21 -10.76
N ARG A 77 16.15 -6.10 -10.72
CA ARG A 77 16.05 -7.40 -10.09
C ARG A 77 17.01 -7.49 -8.90
N TYR A 78 16.47 -7.88 -7.75
CA TYR A 78 17.24 -8.15 -6.53
C TYR A 78 17.13 -9.62 -6.16
N ILE A 79 18.26 -10.28 -5.93
CA ILE A 79 18.31 -11.64 -5.41
C ILE A 79 18.92 -11.58 -4.02
N MET A 80 18.09 -11.88 -3.02
CA MET A 80 18.51 -11.96 -1.62
C MET A 80 18.57 -13.41 -1.19
N ARG A 81 19.62 -13.78 -0.48
CA ARG A 81 19.78 -15.12 0.12
C ARG A 81 19.65 -14.98 1.64
N ALA A 82 18.71 -15.69 2.22
CA ALA A 82 18.45 -15.72 3.64
C ALA A 82 18.04 -17.14 4.05
N ASP A 83 18.12 -17.44 5.34
CA ASP A 83 17.58 -18.68 5.89
C ASP A 83 16.08 -18.51 6.12
N SER A 84 15.32 -18.58 5.05
CA SER A 84 13.88 -18.37 5.02
C SER A 84 13.25 -19.16 3.87
N GLU A 85 11.93 -19.31 3.89
CA GLU A 85 11.20 -19.87 2.75
C GLU A 85 11.42 -19.04 1.48
N PRO A 86 11.60 -19.70 0.32
CA PRO A 86 11.77 -19.00 -0.94
C PRO A 86 10.53 -18.20 -1.29
N ARG A 87 10.71 -16.96 -1.74
CA ARG A 87 9.64 -16.04 -2.11
C ARG A 87 9.99 -15.25 -3.35
N ILE A 88 8.99 -14.95 -4.15
CA ILE A 88 9.05 -14.00 -5.25
C ILE A 88 8.09 -12.86 -4.93
N ASP A 89 8.57 -11.62 -5.08
CA ASP A 89 7.77 -10.41 -5.08
C ASP A 89 8.02 -9.66 -6.39
N ILE A 90 6.96 -9.43 -7.18
CA ILE A 90 7.00 -8.64 -8.41
C ILE A 90 6.22 -7.36 -8.17
N MET A 91 6.88 -6.23 -8.31
CA MET A 91 6.31 -4.93 -7.97
C MET A 91 6.27 -4.03 -9.20
N PHE A 92 5.12 -3.40 -9.43
CA PHE A 92 4.89 -2.42 -10.48
C PHE A 92 4.55 -1.06 -9.87
N HIS A 93 5.18 0.01 -10.36
CA HIS A 93 4.74 1.36 -10.01
C HIS A 93 3.38 1.66 -10.62
N ILE A 94 2.52 2.31 -9.84
CA ILE A 94 1.18 2.70 -10.25
C ILE A 94 0.97 4.20 -10.12
N PRO A 95 0.02 4.80 -10.87
CA PRO A 95 -0.33 6.20 -10.74
C PRO A 95 -0.76 6.58 -9.30
N PRO A 96 -0.59 7.87 -8.92
CA PRO A 96 -1.09 8.36 -7.65
C PRO A 96 -2.63 8.42 -7.61
N TYR A 97 -3.21 8.23 -6.44
CA TYR A 97 -4.65 8.45 -6.22
C TYR A 97 -5.00 9.95 -6.30
N PRO A 98 -6.14 10.36 -6.92
CA PRO A 98 -7.16 9.52 -7.56
C PRO A 98 -6.95 9.43 -9.10
N HIS A 99 -6.34 8.36 -9.57
CA HIS A 99 -6.25 8.06 -11.00
C HIS A 99 -7.22 6.92 -11.34
N ASN A 100 -7.83 6.93 -12.54
CA ASN A 100 -8.79 5.90 -12.92
C ASN A 100 -8.19 4.49 -12.93
N ASP A 101 -6.92 4.35 -13.29
CA ASP A 101 -6.23 3.06 -13.31
C ASP A 101 -6.13 2.42 -11.91
N VAL A 102 -6.16 3.22 -10.83
CA VAL A 102 -6.15 2.69 -9.47
C VAL A 102 -7.36 1.81 -9.21
N PHE A 103 -8.55 2.23 -9.68
CA PHE A 103 -9.78 1.45 -9.52
C PHE A 103 -9.78 0.19 -10.39
N ALA A 104 -9.20 0.25 -11.59
CA ALA A 104 -9.01 -0.93 -12.42
C ALA A 104 -8.05 -1.95 -11.77
N LEU A 105 -7.00 -1.45 -11.12
CA LEU A 105 -6.06 -2.29 -10.38
C LEU A 105 -6.67 -2.89 -9.11
N ASP A 106 -7.65 -2.24 -8.46
CA ASP A 106 -8.43 -2.84 -7.36
C ASP A 106 -9.23 -4.05 -7.84
N VAL A 107 -9.81 -3.97 -9.04
CA VAL A 107 -10.49 -5.12 -9.66
C VAL A 107 -9.49 -6.23 -9.97
N ILE A 108 -8.32 -5.90 -10.52
CA ILE A 108 -7.26 -6.89 -10.80
C ILE A 108 -6.74 -7.54 -9.50
N GLU A 109 -6.62 -6.78 -8.41
CA GLU A 109 -6.31 -7.33 -7.09
C GLU A 109 -7.34 -8.40 -6.69
N GLY A 110 -8.63 -8.11 -6.82
CA GLY A 110 -9.70 -9.07 -6.52
C GLY A 110 -9.64 -10.34 -7.38
N VAL A 111 -9.34 -10.21 -8.68
CA VAL A 111 -9.23 -11.34 -9.60
C VAL A 111 -7.99 -12.21 -9.35
N PHE A 112 -6.88 -11.59 -8.99
CA PHE A 112 -5.60 -12.29 -8.76
C PHE A 112 -5.41 -12.78 -7.34
N GLY A 113 -5.89 -12.00 -6.36
CA GLY A 113 -5.63 -12.18 -4.94
C GLY A 113 -6.58 -13.17 -4.26
N GLY A 114 -6.20 -13.53 -3.03
CA GLY A 114 -6.95 -14.46 -2.20
C GLY A 114 -6.98 -15.90 -2.72
N ARG A 115 -7.59 -16.78 -1.94
CA ARG A 115 -7.63 -18.22 -2.26
C ARG A 115 -8.51 -18.58 -3.46
N THR A 116 -9.42 -17.72 -3.83
CA THR A 116 -10.28 -17.88 -5.01
C THR A 116 -9.70 -17.22 -6.25
N GLY A 117 -8.62 -16.45 -6.10
CA GLY A 117 -7.98 -15.73 -7.19
C GLY A 117 -7.22 -16.63 -8.16
N ARG A 118 -6.98 -16.11 -9.36
CA ARG A 118 -6.32 -16.86 -10.45
C ARG A 118 -4.91 -17.32 -10.07
N LEU A 119 -4.15 -16.50 -9.34
CA LEU A 119 -2.77 -16.84 -8.95
C LEU A 119 -2.76 -18.00 -7.98
N TYR A 120 -3.61 -17.99 -6.96
CA TYR A 120 -3.69 -19.07 -5.99
C TYR A 120 -4.14 -20.38 -6.65
N LYS A 121 -5.23 -20.35 -7.41
CA LYS A 121 -5.73 -21.51 -8.17
C LYS A 121 -4.66 -22.10 -9.08
N ARG A 122 -3.87 -21.24 -9.73
CA ARG A 122 -2.84 -21.72 -10.66
C ARG A 122 -1.60 -22.24 -9.94
N LEU A 123 -1.00 -21.44 -9.05
CA LEU A 123 0.28 -21.75 -8.44
C LEU A 123 0.20 -22.72 -7.26
N VAL A 124 -0.92 -22.68 -6.51
CA VAL A 124 -1.09 -23.50 -5.30
C VAL A 124 -1.91 -24.76 -5.61
N ASP A 125 -3.11 -24.59 -6.17
CA ASP A 125 -4.03 -25.73 -6.34
C ASP A 125 -3.66 -26.62 -7.52
N SER A 126 -3.34 -26.01 -8.68
CA SER A 126 -3.10 -26.75 -9.93
C SER A 126 -1.66 -27.20 -10.06
N GLU A 127 -0.72 -26.28 -10.07
CA GLU A 127 0.71 -26.56 -10.32
C GLU A 127 1.45 -27.06 -9.06
N LYS A 128 0.92 -26.76 -7.87
CA LYS A 128 1.51 -27.14 -6.56
C LYS A 128 2.96 -26.69 -6.42
N LEU A 129 3.27 -25.50 -6.91
CA LEU A 129 4.60 -24.90 -6.87
C LEU A 129 4.77 -23.95 -5.67
N CYS A 130 3.66 -23.44 -5.15
CA CYS A 130 3.64 -22.45 -4.06
C CYS A 130 2.78 -22.91 -2.90
N THR A 131 3.08 -22.42 -1.71
CA THR A 131 2.25 -22.57 -0.50
C THR A 131 1.23 -21.46 -0.42
N ASP A 132 1.53 -20.29 -1.05
CA ASP A 132 0.66 -19.12 -1.09
C ASP A 132 0.99 -18.26 -2.31
N ALA A 133 -0.03 -17.57 -2.85
CA ALA A 133 0.12 -16.61 -3.93
C ALA A 133 -0.97 -15.56 -3.82
N ASP A 134 -0.60 -14.28 -3.88
CA ASP A 134 -1.50 -13.16 -3.65
C ASP A 134 -1.09 -11.93 -4.49
N ALA A 135 -2.03 -11.00 -4.64
CA ALA A 135 -1.79 -9.70 -5.26
C ALA A 135 -2.36 -8.59 -4.39
N SER A 136 -1.71 -7.43 -4.40
CA SER A 136 -2.20 -6.28 -3.63
C SER A 136 -1.93 -4.96 -4.35
N ASN A 137 -2.95 -4.08 -4.33
CA ASN A 137 -2.91 -2.73 -4.85
C ASN A 137 -2.70 -1.72 -3.72
N SER A 138 -1.50 -1.18 -3.59
CA SER A 138 -1.14 -0.22 -2.55
C SER A 138 -1.02 1.19 -3.13
N PHE A 139 -2.15 1.85 -3.33
CA PHE A 139 -2.17 3.22 -3.84
C PHE A 139 -1.96 4.26 -2.74
N ARG A 140 -1.37 5.41 -3.14
CA ARG A 140 -1.08 6.55 -2.25
C ARG A 140 -1.28 7.87 -3.00
N ILE A 141 -1.35 8.99 -2.27
CA ILE A 141 -1.52 10.34 -2.85
C ILE A 141 -0.34 10.73 -3.77
N HIS A 142 0.85 10.22 -3.53
CA HIS A 142 2.06 10.58 -4.27
C HIS A 142 2.62 9.47 -5.16
N GLY A 143 1.87 8.40 -5.34
CA GLY A 143 2.25 7.21 -6.07
C GLY A 143 1.87 5.96 -5.29
N GLY A 144 2.20 4.79 -5.82
CA GLY A 144 1.90 3.52 -5.18
C GLY A 144 2.57 2.38 -5.93
N TYR A 145 2.19 1.18 -5.55
CA TYR A 145 2.66 -0.02 -6.22
C TYR A 145 1.58 -1.10 -6.23
N PHE A 146 1.59 -1.87 -7.31
CA PHE A 146 0.88 -3.13 -7.38
C PHE A 146 1.91 -4.24 -7.17
N ILE A 147 1.67 -5.14 -6.25
CA ILE A 147 2.60 -6.22 -5.93
C ILE A 147 1.92 -7.57 -6.12
N ILE A 148 2.64 -8.50 -6.72
CA ILE A 148 2.31 -9.92 -6.77
C ILE A 148 3.36 -10.65 -5.95
N SER A 149 2.91 -11.46 -5.01
CA SER A 149 3.75 -12.22 -4.08
C SER A 149 3.44 -13.70 -4.19
N ALA A 150 4.47 -14.54 -4.18
CA ALA A 150 4.32 -15.99 -4.13
C ALA A 150 5.35 -16.60 -3.19
N SER A 151 4.88 -17.44 -2.26
CA SER A 151 5.73 -18.25 -1.38
C SER A 151 5.91 -19.64 -1.99
N LEU A 152 7.14 -19.99 -2.34
CA LEU A 152 7.44 -21.18 -3.10
C LEU A 152 7.62 -22.41 -2.17
N ILE A 153 7.24 -23.57 -2.64
CA ILE A 153 7.59 -24.85 -2.00
C ILE A 153 9.10 -25.05 -2.15
N ALA A 154 9.73 -25.59 -1.12
CA ALA A 154 11.18 -25.86 -1.13
C ALA A 154 11.57 -26.73 -2.34
N GLY A 155 12.58 -26.26 -3.08
CA GLY A 155 13.07 -26.94 -4.30
C GLY A 155 12.35 -26.48 -5.59
N THR A 156 11.32 -25.65 -5.53
CA THR A 156 10.69 -25.07 -6.70
C THR A 156 11.63 -24.06 -7.37
N ASP A 157 11.72 -24.13 -8.69
CA ASP A 157 12.48 -23.16 -9.48
C ASP A 157 11.73 -21.82 -9.56
N PRO A 158 12.32 -20.71 -9.04
CA PRO A 158 11.69 -19.40 -9.07
C PRO A 158 11.37 -18.89 -10.48
N VAL A 159 12.20 -19.24 -11.49
CA VAL A 159 11.99 -18.80 -12.86
C VAL A 159 10.70 -19.37 -13.46
N THR A 160 10.37 -20.61 -13.09
CA THR A 160 9.11 -21.25 -13.50
C THR A 160 7.90 -20.53 -12.91
N VAL A 161 7.94 -20.18 -11.63
CA VAL A 161 6.85 -19.45 -10.96
C VAL A 161 6.70 -18.04 -11.53
N GLU A 162 7.80 -17.33 -11.73
CA GLU A 162 7.82 -16.02 -12.35
C GLU A 162 7.15 -16.04 -13.73
N LYS A 163 7.50 -17.02 -14.57
CA LYS A 163 6.89 -17.18 -15.90
C LYS A 163 5.38 -17.36 -15.82
N ILE A 164 4.89 -18.20 -14.90
CA ILE A 164 3.46 -18.41 -14.70
C ILE A 164 2.75 -17.13 -14.27
N ILE A 165 3.36 -16.33 -13.40
CA ILE A 165 2.81 -15.04 -12.99
C ILE A 165 2.68 -14.10 -14.20
N TYR A 166 3.71 -13.97 -15.02
CA TYR A 166 3.63 -13.16 -16.24
C TYR A 166 2.63 -13.70 -17.26
N ASP A 167 2.50 -15.02 -17.39
CA ASP A 167 1.47 -15.64 -18.25
C ASP A 167 0.04 -15.27 -17.78
N GLU A 168 -0.22 -15.21 -16.46
CA GLU A 168 -1.51 -14.75 -15.93
C GLU A 168 -1.75 -13.25 -16.14
N ILE A 169 -0.70 -12.42 -16.00
CA ILE A 169 -0.76 -10.99 -16.32
C ILE A 169 -1.08 -10.78 -17.82
N ASP A 170 -0.50 -11.56 -18.70
CA ASP A 170 -0.78 -11.46 -20.14
C ASP A 170 -2.17 -11.96 -20.51
N LYS A 171 -2.67 -12.97 -19.81
CA LYS A 171 -4.04 -13.46 -19.99
C LYS A 171 -5.09 -12.41 -19.61
N ILE A 172 -4.92 -11.68 -18.50
CA ILE A 172 -5.92 -10.68 -18.11
C ILE A 172 -6.00 -9.51 -19.10
N LYS A 173 -4.91 -9.22 -19.85
CA LYS A 173 -4.91 -8.21 -20.91
C LYS A 173 -5.79 -8.59 -22.10
N THR A 174 -5.93 -9.89 -22.37
CA THR A 174 -6.67 -10.43 -23.52
C THR A 174 -8.02 -11.03 -23.14
N ASN A 175 -8.13 -11.58 -21.93
CA ASN A 175 -9.31 -12.22 -21.39
C ASN A 175 -9.76 -11.47 -20.13
N PRO A 176 -10.71 -10.54 -20.25
CA PRO A 176 -11.24 -9.80 -19.10
C PRO A 176 -11.82 -10.77 -18.04
N PRO A 177 -11.98 -10.30 -16.80
CA PRO A 177 -12.64 -11.09 -15.76
C PRO A 177 -14.02 -11.56 -16.20
N SER A 178 -14.38 -12.80 -15.85
CA SER A 178 -15.74 -13.33 -16.05
C SER A 178 -16.71 -12.72 -15.03
N ASP A 179 -18.02 -12.87 -15.31
CA ASP A 179 -19.06 -12.40 -14.37
C ASP A 179 -18.93 -13.09 -12.99
N GLU A 180 -18.52 -14.37 -12.96
CA GLU A 180 -18.27 -15.12 -11.72
C GLU A 180 -17.07 -14.59 -10.91
N GLU A 181 -16.05 -14.04 -11.60
CA GLU A 181 -14.89 -13.44 -10.93
C GLU A 181 -15.15 -12.02 -10.44
N MET A 182 -16.26 -11.42 -10.90
CA MET A 182 -16.71 -10.06 -10.53
C MET A 182 -17.75 -10.05 -9.40
N GLU A 183 -18.29 -11.22 -9.00
CA GLU A 183 -19.20 -11.40 -7.87
C GLU A 183 -18.42 -11.64 -6.56
#